data_497a9d199b4b9b001f7bf5012a7516c7
#
_entry.id   497a9d199b4b9b001f7bf5012a7516c7
#
_cell.length_a   1.000
_cell.length_b   1.000
_cell.length_c   1.000
_cell.angle_alpha   90.00
_cell.angle_beta   90.00
_cell.angle_gamma   90.00
#
_symmetry.space_group_name_H-M   'P 1'
#
loop_
_entity.id
_entity.type
_entity.pdbx_description
1 polymer ?
#
loop_
_entity_poly.entity_id
_entity_poly.type
_entity_poly.pdbx_seq_one_letter_code
_entity_poly.pdbx_strand_id
1 'polypeptide(L)'
;MTEARDKGKEAPQAVSEILRRAGHELRNALNGVAVNVEVVRSRADREGSPTELKSFAERASAQVGEASALTDGLLAFVAAVLAAQAAGALKTTGSGGAGSRIELMIYGDRAASLVSDIERLASRIGVGVEQRAQRVILTILPEGKSHSKD
;
A
#
# COMPACT_ATOMS: atom_id res chain seq x y z
N MET A 1 -8.06 35.92 2.51
CA MET A 1 -8.06 35.04 3.71
C MET A 1 -8.68 33.66 3.47
N THR A 2 -8.84 33.23 2.24
CA THR A 2 -9.42 31.92 1.88
C THR A 2 -8.37 30.82 1.63
N GLU A 3 -7.10 31.16 1.40
CA GLU A 3 -6.05 30.17 1.11
C GLU A 3 -5.58 29.35 2.33
N ALA A 4 -5.67 29.89 3.54
CA ALA A 4 -5.24 29.17 4.74
C ALA A 4 -6.24 28.08 5.22
N ARG A 5 -7.50 28.18 4.78
CA ARG A 5 -8.56 27.21 5.15
C ARG A 5 -8.58 25.96 4.27
N ASP A 6 -8.00 26.03 3.07
CA ASP A 6 -8.01 24.91 2.12
C ASP A 6 -6.84 23.96 2.34
N LYS A 7 -5.69 24.45 2.79
CA LYS A 7 -4.49 23.62 3.06
C LYS A 7 -4.70 22.57 4.17
N GLY A 8 -5.59 22.83 5.11
CA GLY A 8 -5.93 21.88 6.18
C GLY A 8 -6.84 20.72 5.77
N LYS A 9 -7.53 20.86 4.60
CA LYS A 9 -8.41 19.81 4.08
C LYS A 9 -7.74 18.90 3.06
N GLU A 10 -6.66 19.34 2.43
CA GLU A 10 -5.96 18.58 1.39
C GLU A 10 -5.16 17.39 1.97
N ALA A 11 -4.56 17.56 3.15
CA ALA A 11 -3.81 16.52 3.83
C ALA A 11 -4.63 15.24 4.07
N PRO A 12 -5.84 15.32 4.66
CA PRO A 12 -6.67 14.14 4.88
C PRO A 12 -7.08 13.42 3.59
N GLN A 13 -7.29 14.16 2.49
CA GLN A 13 -7.75 13.57 1.23
C GLN A 13 -6.69 12.72 0.54
N ALA A 14 -5.44 13.19 0.46
CA ALA A 14 -4.34 12.41 -0.13
C ALA A 14 -4.03 11.17 0.72
N VAL A 15 -4.00 11.31 2.04
CA VAL A 15 -3.82 10.19 2.96
C VAL A 15 -4.97 9.19 2.82
N SER A 16 -6.22 9.67 2.79
CA SER A 16 -7.40 8.82 2.60
C SER A 16 -7.36 8.03 1.30
N GLU A 17 -6.89 8.63 0.21
CA GLU A 17 -6.77 7.95 -1.08
C GLU A 17 -5.74 6.81 -1.04
N ILE A 18 -4.59 7.03 -0.40
CA ILE A 18 -3.59 5.96 -0.20
C ILE A 18 -4.16 4.84 0.64
N LEU A 19 -4.85 5.16 1.75
CA LEU A 19 -5.49 4.16 2.61
C LEU A 19 -6.58 3.39 1.87
N ARG A 20 -7.38 4.05 1.04
CA ARG A 20 -8.41 3.41 0.21
C ARG A 20 -7.79 2.42 -0.77
N ARG A 21 -6.74 2.81 -1.48
CA ARG A 21 -6.03 1.95 -2.43
C ARG A 21 -5.38 0.76 -1.74
N ALA A 22 -4.70 1.01 -0.62
CA ALA A 22 -4.08 -0.04 0.18
C ALA A 22 -5.12 -1.05 0.71
N GLY A 23 -6.24 -0.57 1.22
CA GLY A 23 -7.34 -1.41 1.69
C GLY A 23 -7.97 -2.25 0.58
N HIS A 24 -8.07 -1.69 -0.63
CA HIS A 24 -8.56 -2.42 -1.80
C HIS A 24 -7.62 -3.55 -2.20
N GLU A 25 -6.32 -3.28 -2.31
CA GLU A 25 -5.31 -4.30 -2.64
C GLU A 25 -5.22 -5.39 -1.57
N LEU A 26 -5.25 -5.02 -0.30
CA LEU A 26 -5.26 -5.99 0.80
C LEU A 26 -6.49 -6.92 0.73
N ARG A 27 -7.66 -6.34 0.46
CA ARG A 27 -8.88 -7.13 0.29
C ARG A 27 -8.80 -8.08 -0.90
N ASN A 28 -8.22 -7.63 -2.02
CA ASN A 28 -8.01 -8.46 -3.20
C ASN A 28 -7.08 -9.65 -2.90
N ALA A 29 -5.97 -9.41 -2.18
CA ALA A 29 -5.04 -10.45 -1.77
C ALA A 29 -5.74 -11.49 -0.86
N LEU A 30 -6.51 -11.02 0.13
CA LEU A 30 -7.25 -11.90 1.05
C LEU A 30 -8.36 -12.69 0.35
N ASN A 31 -9.07 -12.09 -0.59
CA ASN A 31 -10.06 -12.80 -1.41
C ASN A 31 -9.41 -13.91 -2.24
N GLY A 32 -8.23 -13.65 -2.80
CA GLY A 32 -7.45 -14.66 -3.52
C GLY A 32 -7.06 -15.83 -2.63
N VAL A 33 -6.64 -15.57 -1.39
CA VAL A 33 -6.38 -16.62 -0.38
C VAL A 33 -7.64 -17.46 -0.14
N ALA A 34 -8.77 -16.81 0.12
CA ALA A 34 -10.03 -17.50 0.41
C ALA A 34 -10.46 -18.42 -0.74
N VAL A 35 -10.36 -17.95 -1.99
CA VAL A 35 -10.69 -18.75 -3.18
C VAL A 35 -9.77 -19.95 -3.30
N ASN A 36 -8.46 -19.78 -3.18
CA ASN A 36 -7.50 -20.88 -3.30
C ASN A 36 -7.65 -21.91 -2.17
N VAL A 37 -7.90 -21.47 -0.95
CA VAL A 37 -8.17 -22.37 0.19
C VAL A 37 -9.46 -23.15 -0.03
N GLU A 38 -10.53 -22.53 -0.51
CA GLU A 38 -11.79 -23.23 -0.82
C GLU A 38 -11.63 -24.26 -1.92
N VAL A 39 -10.83 -23.96 -2.95
CA VAL A 39 -10.50 -24.94 -4.00
C VAL A 39 -9.73 -26.13 -3.43
N VAL A 40 -8.74 -25.90 -2.58
CA VAL A 40 -8.00 -26.97 -1.90
C VAL A 40 -8.94 -27.84 -1.08
N ARG A 41 -9.80 -27.23 -0.26
CA ARG A 41 -10.80 -27.93 0.55
C ARG A 41 -11.73 -28.78 -0.29
N SER A 42 -12.35 -28.18 -1.31
CA SER A 42 -13.31 -28.86 -2.19
C SER A 42 -12.71 -30.01 -2.98
N ARG A 43 -11.43 -29.89 -3.37
CA ARG A 43 -10.73 -30.96 -4.13
C ARG A 43 -10.13 -32.04 -3.24
N ALA A 44 -9.77 -31.71 -2.00
CA ALA A 44 -9.34 -32.71 -1.04
C ALA A 44 -10.42 -33.76 -0.75
N ASP A 45 -11.69 -33.35 -0.78
CA ASP A 45 -12.84 -34.23 -0.59
C ASP A 45 -13.17 -35.08 -1.84
N ARG A 46 -12.59 -34.76 -2.99
CA ARG A 46 -12.88 -35.39 -4.30
C ARG A 46 -11.61 -35.92 -4.93
N GLU A 47 -10.95 -36.89 -4.45
CA GLU A 47 -9.80 -37.56 -5.10
C GLU A 47 -9.01 -36.69 -6.12
N GLY A 48 -8.72 -35.44 -5.76
CA GLY A 48 -7.96 -34.50 -6.59
C GLY A 48 -6.49 -34.94 -6.69
N SER A 49 -5.86 -34.65 -7.84
CA SER A 49 -4.44 -34.90 -8.01
C SER A 49 -3.62 -34.17 -6.93
N PRO A 50 -2.70 -34.84 -6.22
CA PRO A 50 -1.82 -34.22 -5.22
C PRO A 50 -1.04 -33.02 -5.76
N THR A 51 -0.68 -33.04 -7.04
CA THR A 51 0.04 -31.95 -7.73
C THR A 51 -0.83 -30.69 -7.88
N GLU A 52 -2.11 -30.85 -8.20
CA GLU A 52 -3.02 -29.72 -8.30
C GLU A 52 -3.30 -29.09 -6.94
N LEU A 53 -3.52 -29.91 -5.91
CA LEU A 53 -3.72 -29.43 -4.53
C LEU A 53 -2.50 -28.63 -4.04
N LYS A 54 -1.30 -29.12 -4.32
CA LYS A 54 -0.05 -28.45 -4.02
C LYS A 54 0.02 -27.07 -4.69
N SER A 55 -0.31 -26.99 -5.97
CA SER A 55 -0.30 -25.73 -6.74
C SER A 55 -1.24 -24.69 -6.14
N PHE A 56 -2.45 -25.07 -5.75
CA PHE A 56 -3.39 -24.15 -5.11
C PHE A 56 -2.93 -23.72 -3.71
N ALA A 57 -2.34 -24.65 -2.94
CA ALA A 57 -1.79 -24.34 -1.63
C ALA A 57 -0.60 -23.37 -1.72
N GLU A 58 0.28 -23.55 -2.69
CA GLU A 58 1.39 -22.64 -2.96
C GLU A 58 0.93 -21.23 -3.35
N ARG A 59 -0.10 -21.13 -4.19
CA ARG A 59 -0.70 -19.83 -4.54
C ARG A 59 -1.31 -19.15 -3.32
N ALA A 60 -2.06 -19.89 -2.49
CA ALA A 60 -2.61 -19.36 -1.26
C ALA A 60 -1.52 -18.85 -0.31
N SER A 61 -0.44 -19.61 -0.17
CA SER A 61 0.72 -19.22 0.65
C SER A 61 1.39 -17.94 0.13
N ALA A 62 1.58 -17.84 -1.20
CA ALA A 62 2.15 -16.65 -1.82
C ALA A 62 1.26 -15.42 -1.60
N GLN A 63 -0.05 -15.56 -1.69
CA GLN A 63 -1.01 -14.49 -1.44
C GLN A 63 -1.07 -14.06 0.02
N VAL A 64 -0.88 -14.98 0.97
CA VAL A 64 -0.72 -14.63 2.40
C VAL A 64 0.54 -13.79 2.59
N GLY A 65 1.66 -14.17 1.97
CA GLY A 65 2.90 -13.39 2.00
C GLY A 65 2.71 -11.98 1.43
N GLU A 66 1.97 -11.85 0.34
CA GLU A 66 1.63 -10.57 -0.26
C GLU A 66 0.75 -9.71 0.67
N ALA A 67 -0.30 -10.28 1.26
CA ALA A 67 -1.14 -9.59 2.21
C ALA A 67 -0.36 -9.11 3.44
N SER A 68 0.57 -9.91 3.93
CA SER A 68 1.46 -9.54 5.04
C SER A 68 2.35 -8.35 4.67
N ALA A 69 2.97 -8.37 3.50
CA ALA A 69 3.81 -7.27 3.02
C ALA A 69 3.01 -5.96 2.81
N LEU A 70 1.78 -6.05 2.30
CA LEU A 70 0.88 -4.90 2.20
C LEU A 70 0.51 -4.33 3.57
N THR A 71 0.28 -5.21 4.55
CA THR A 71 -0.03 -4.82 5.93
C THR A 71 1.16 -4.10 6.56
N ASP A 72 2.36 -4.63 6.43
CA ASP A 72 3.59 -4.01 6.94
C ASP A 72 3.80 -2.62 6.32
N GLY A 73 3.63 -2.50 5.00
CA GLY A 73 3.71 -1.23 4.30
C GLY A 73 2.66 -0.22 4.76
N LEU A 74 1.43 -0.67 5.00
CA LEU A 74 0.34 0.16 5.49
C LEU A 74 0.65 0.68 6.91
N LEU A 75 1.11 -0.18 7.80
CA LEU A 75 1.50 0.21 9.16
C LEU A 75 2.68 1.19 9.15
N ALA A 76 3.68 0.96 8.31
CA ALA A 76 4.81 1.87 8.14
C ALA A 76 4.35 3.24 7.63
N PHE A 77 3.46 3.28 6.66
CA PHE A 77 2.89 4.53 6.13
C PHE A 77 2.11 5.30 7.20
N VAL A 78 1.22 4.64 7.93
CA VAL A 78 0.44 5.28 9.00
C VAL A 78 1.36 5.82 10.09
N ALA A 79 2.35 5.04 10.51
CA ALA A 79 3.33 5.48 11.51
C ALA A 79 4.10 6.73 11.05
N ALA A 80 4.54 6.77 9.79
CA ALA A 80 5.25 7.90 9.22
C ALA A 80 4.36 9.15 9.13
N VAL A 81 3.11 9.01 8.72
CA VAL A 81 2.14 10.11 8.66
C VAL A 81 1.86 10.68 10.04
N LEU A 82 1.61 9.83 11.03
CA LEU A 82 1.33 10.26 12.41
C LEU A 82 2.55 10.96 13.03
N ALA A 83 3.75 10.46 12.80
CA ALA A 83 4.98 11.08 13.26
C ALA A 83 5.20 12.45 12.61
N ALA A 84 5.00 12.56 11.30
CA ALA A 84 5.11 13.82 10.58
C ALA A 84 4.05 14.83 11.03
N GLN A 85 2.83 14.39 11.27
CA GLN A 85 1.75 15.25 11.78
C GLN A 85 2.06 15.77 13.19
N ALA A 86 2.53 14.90 14.08
CA ALA A 86 2.90 15.28 15.43
C ALA A 86 4.06 16.29 15.48
N ALA A 87 5.00 16.19 14.52
CA ALA A 87 6.11 17.13 14.37
C ALA A 87 5.74 18.43 13.63
N GLY A 88 4.51 18.56 13.12
CA GLY A 88 4.10 19.67 12.27
C GLY A 88 4.81 19.72 10.91
N ALA A 89 5.33 18.59 10.46
CA ALA A 89 6.15 18.43 9.26
C ALA A 89 5.44 17.72 8.11
N LEU A 90 4.18 17.37 8.27
CA LEU A 90 3.38 16.78 7.19
C LEU A 90 3.04 17.85 6.17
N LYS A 91 3.51 17.66 4.93
CA LYS A 91 3.20 18.54 3.80
C LYS A 91 2.44 17.75 2.75
N THR A 92 1.36 18.34 2.27
CA THR A 92 0.57 17.77 1.19
C THR A 92 0.26 18.84 0.15
N THR A 93 0.15 18.41 -1.09
CA THR A 93 -0.28 19.24 -2.22
C THR A 93 -1.28 18.47 -3.06
N GLY A 94 -2.30 19.15 -3.55
CA GLY A 94 -3.37 18.56 -4.36
C GLY A 94 -4.59 18.12 -3.54
N SER A 95 -5.63 17.67 -4.24
CA SER A 95 -6.95 17.37 -3.69
C SER A 95 -7.23 15.89 -3.41
N GLY A 96 -6.19 15.05 -3.39
CA GLY A 96 -6.29 13.60 -3.21
C GLY A 96 -6.40 12.80 -4.51
N GLY A 97 -6.56 13.47 -5.66
CA GLY A 97 -6.54 12.84 -6.97
C GLY A 97 -5.12 12.64 -7.52
N ALA A 98 -5.04 12.21 -8.79
CA ALA A 98 -3.78 12.04 -9.50
C ALA A 98 -2.93 13.32 -9.45
N GLY A 99 -1.63 13.17 -9.21
CA GLY A 99 -0.69 14.27 -9.05
C GLY A 99 -0.60 14.86 -7.65
N SER A 100 -1.49 14.48 -6.73
CA SER A 100 -1.39 14.87 -5.32
C SER A 100 -0.14 14.26 -4.68
N ARG A 101 0.50 15.01 -3.80
CA ARG A 101 1.75 14.63 -3.15
C ARG A 101 1.64 14.68 -1.64
N ILE A 102 2.30 13.74 -0.99
CA ILE A 102 2.54 13.73 0.45
C ILE A 102 4.05 13.75 0.66
N GLU A 103 4.54 14.71 1.41
CA GLU A 103 5.94 14.77 1.81
C GLU A 103 6.06 14.39 3.28
N LEU A 104 6.83 13.35 3.54
CA LEU A 104 7.10 12.79 4.87
C LEU A 104 8.58 12.95 5.18
N MET A 105 8.89 13.28 6.43
CA MET A 105 10.25 13.20 6.96
C MET A 105 10.35 11.96 7.83
N ILE A 106 11.29 11.08 7.51
CA ILE A 106 11.49 9.82 8.22
C ILE A 106 12.87 9.83 8.86
N TYR A 107 12.91 9.69 10.17
CA TYR A 107 14.11 9.73 10.99
C TYR A 107 14.31 8.44 11.76
N GLY A 108 15.54 8.27 12.24
CA GLY A 108 15.93 7.24 13.21
C GLY A 108 16.44 5.96 12.58
N ASP A 109 16.74 5.00 13.43
CA ASP A 109 17.41 3.75 13.08
C ASP A 109 16.56 2.83 12.18
N ARG A 110 15.25 3.02 12.21
CA ARG A 110 14.29 2.26 11.38
C ARG A 110 13.93 2.94 10.06
N ALA A 111 14.52 4.08 9.75
CA ALA A 111 14.15 4.86 8.56
C ALA A 111 14.24 4.04 7.26
N ALA A 112 15.34 3.32 7.05
CA ALA A 112 15.54 2.50 5.86
C ALA A 112 14.50 1.38 5.73
N SER A 113 14.15 0.73 6.82
CA SER A 113 13.12 -0.33 6.87
C SER A 113 11.74 0.24 6.58
N LEU A 114 11.37 1.36 7.19
CA LEU A 114 10.09 2.03 6.94
C LEU A 114 9.95 2.49 5.49
N VAL A 115 11.01 3.07 4.93
CA VAL A 115 11.02 3.48 3.52
C VAL A 115 10.84 2.28 2.60
N SER A 116 11.54 1.19 2.84
CA SER A 116 11.43 -0.04 2.06
C SER A 116 10.01 -0.61 2.09
N ASP A 117 9.37 -0.63 3.25
CA ASP A 117 7.99 -1.11 3.41
C ASP A 117 6.99 -0.19 2.70
N ILE A 118 7.18 1.13 2.79
CA ILE A 118 6.36 2.12 2.08
C ILE A 118 6.54 2.01 0.57
N GLU A 119 7.75 1.83 0.07
CA GLU A 119 8.02 1.63 -1.35
C GLU A 119 7.33 0.38 -1.90
N ARG A 120 7.36 -0.69 -1.13
CA ARG A 120 6.69 -1.95 -1.50
C ARG A 120 5.17 -1.78 -1.57
N LEU A 121 4.58 -1.10 -0.59
CA LEU A 121 3.16 -0.74 -0.63
C LEU A 121 2.86 0.16 -1.85
N ALA A 122 3.61 1.22 -2.03
CA ALA A 122 3.40 2.21 -3.07
C ALA A 122 3.42 1.61 -4.47
N SER A 123 4.33 0.68 -4.74
CA SER A 123 4.41 -0.03 -6.02
C SER A 123 3.15 -0.83 -6.34
N ARG A 124 2.42 -1.27 -5.33
CA ARG A 124 1.18 -2.06 -5.48
C ARG A 124 -0.07 -1.21 -5.66
N ILE A 125 -0.06 0.02 -5.20
CA ILE A 125 -1.26 0.88 -5.16
C ILE A 125 -1.20 2.06 -6.15
N GLY A 126 -0.22 2.08 -7.05
CA GLY A 126 -0.08 3.16 -8.02
C GLY A 126 0.30 4.49 -7.37
N VAL A 127 1.28 4.46 -6.50
CA VAL A 127 1.89 5.63 -5.87
C VAL A 127 3.38 5.66 -6.22
N GLY A 128 3.84 6.80 -6.75
CA GLY A 128 5.25 7.03 -6.99
C GLY A 128 5.97 7.40 -5.70
N VAL A 129 7.20 6.94 -5.52
CA VAL A 129 8.04 7.25 -4.37
C VAL A 129 9.32 7.89 -4.83
N GLU A 130 9.64 9.05 -4.27
CA GLU A 130 10.92 9.72 -4.46
C GLU A 130 11.56 9.96 -3.11
N GLN A 131 12.79 9.50 -2.94
CA GLN A 131 13.55 9.72 -1.73
C GLN A 131 14.62 10.78 -1.95
N ARG A 132 14.62 11.80 -1.10
CA ARG A 132 15.63 12.87 -1.07
C ARG A 132 16.13 13.06 0.35
N ALA A 133 17.34 12.56 0.62
CA ALA A 133 17.91 12.56 1.98
C ALA A 133 16.93 11.91 2.99
N GLN A 134 16.42 12.67 3.94
CA GLN A 134 15.46 12.20 4.94
C GLN A 134 13.99 12.43 4.55
N ARG A 135 13.74 12.91 3.34
CA ARG A 135 12.39 13.17 2.82
C ARG A 135 11.96 12.04 1.90
N VAL A 136 10.74 11.62 2.09
CA VAL A 136 10.06 10.70 1.17
C VAL A 136 8.85 11.44 0.60
N ILE A 137 8.80 11.51 -0.72
CA ILE A 137 7.71 12.17 -1.44
C ILE A 137 6.90 11.07 -2.12
N LEU A 138 5.63 10.98 -1.73
CA LEU A 138 4.66 10.08 -2.33
C LEU A 138 3.80 10.86 -3.31
N THR A 139 3.69 10.39 -4.54
CA THR A 139 2.87 11.01 -5.58
C THR A 139 1.80 10.03 -6.01
N ILE A 140 0.54 10.43 -5.90
CA ILE A 140 -0.59 9.62 -6.37
C ILE A 140 -0.59 9.63 -7.90
N LEU A 141 -0.48 8.45 -8.50
CA LEU A 141 -0.52 8.26 -9.94
C LEU A 141 -1.96 8.04 -10.41
N PRO A 142 -2.25 8.33 -11.70
CA PRO A 142 -3.56 8.05 -12.27
C PRO A 142 -3.90 6.55 -12.17
N GLU A 143 -5.15 6.23 -11.83
CA GLU A 143 -5.64 4.85 -11.89
C GLU A 143 -5.64 4.36 -13.34
N GLY A 144 -5.24 3.12 -13.57
CA GLY A 144 -5.26 2.47 -14.89
C GLY A 144 -3.92 2.44 -15.65
N LYS A 145 -2.85 3.04 -15.13
CA LYS A 145 -1.48 2.75 -15.59
C LYS A 145 -0.86 1.68 -14.69
N SER A 146 -1.40 0.46 -14.72
CA SER A 146 -0.57 -0.67 -14.36
C SER A 146 0.62 -0.68 -15.31
N HIS A 147 1.82 -0.76 -14.78
CA HIS A 147 3.01 -1.00 -15.57
C HIS A 147 2.81 -2.31 -16.31
N SER A 148 2.37 -2.21 -17.57
CA SER A 148 2.66 -3.24 -18.55
C SER A 148 4.17 -3.19 -18.71
N LYS A 149 4.86 -4.08 -18.07
CA LYS A 149 6.23 -4.42 -18.42
C LYS A 149 6.15 -5.16 -19.74
N ASP A 150 6.44 -4.47 -20.81
CA ASP A 150 6.99 -5.12 -21.99
C ASP A 150 8.40 -5.60 -21.67
#